data_02a9389c18c203902fd2ca13915e7c90
#
_entry.id   02a9389c18c203902fd2ca13915e7c90
#
_cell.length_a   1.000
_cell.length_b   1.000
_cell.length_c   1.000
_cell.angle_alpha   90.00
_cell.angle_beta   90.00
_cell.angle_gamma   90.00
#
_symmetry.space_group_name_H-M   'P 1'
#
loop_
_entity.id
_entity.type
_entity.pdbx_description
1 polymer ?
#
loop_
_entity_poly.entity_id
_entity_poly.type
_entity_poly.pdbx_seq_one_letter_code
_entity_poly.pdbx_strand_id
1 'polypeptide(L)'
;MISLPEDFVILKFFELGYYPKYNKFNNVYQCSCPICREGKSLGKKRRCYYIPKNENIFCHNCGWSGKPLRWIKEVSKSSDTDIINELKEYVPDTKDILESKEGSQKPIQVETLPKDSINLSDEFQLDYYNSNNVVTAVRYLIKERRLDTAVNRPTNLYVSLVDKVHKNRLVIPFINEVGEIEFYQTRTVLNKDNKTKPKYLGKVKGEKTLFNIDKVTNDHDKVYIFEGPINAFFTKNSIAVAGITERGKSFTQRQEQQFNNTLKWFDKVWILDSQWVDQASLVKSEVLLKQSEKVFIWPEKFGKRFKDFNDIAIACKINEIKWDFIEKNTFEGLEGIVKLSEIKKYRNQTYLNXXXXQITFKGFCNTSKLCCYSS
;
A
#
# COMPACT_ATOMS: atom_id res chain seq x y z
N MET A 1 -22.87 14.43 12.94
CA MET A 1 -22.62 12.96 12.83
C MET A 1 -21.12 12.74 12.95
N ILE A 2 -20.66 11.89 13.87
CA ILE A 2 -19.24 11.67 14.10
C ILE A 2 -18.70 10.79 12.98
N SER A 3 -17.78 11.32 12.18
CA SER A 3 -17.03 10.53 11.19
C SER A 3 -15.77 10.00 11.86
N LEU A 4 -15.57 8.69 11.79
CA LEU A 4 -14.38 8.04 12.32
C LEU A 4 -13.26 8.04 11.29
N PRO A 5 -11.98 8.24 11.70
CA PRO A 5 -10.86 8.12 10.79
C PRO A 5 -10.85 6.75 10.09
N GLU A 6 -10.57 6.74 8.78
CA GLU A 6 -10.59 5.51 7.97
C GLU A 6 -9.69 4.42 8.56
N ASP A 7 -8.48 4.79 9.00
CA ASP A 7 -7.51 3.83 9.56
C ASP A 7 -8.05 3.21 10.87
N PHE A 8 -8.74 3.99 11.69
CA PHE A 8 -9.40 3.48 12.91
C PHE A 8 -10.51 2.48 12.54
N VAL A 9 -11.32 2.81 11.54
CA VAL A 9 -12.38 1.92 11.05
C VAL A 9 -11.78 0.61 10.51
N ILE A 10 -10.70 0.69 9.74
CA ILE A 10 -9.98 -0.48 9.22
C ILE A 10 -9.48 -1.35 10.37
N LEU A 11 -8.85 -0.72 11.37
CA LEU A 11 -8.37 -1.44 12.55
C LEU A 11 -9.51 -2.21 13.24
N LYS A 12 -10.61 -1.50 13.52
CA LYS A 12 -11.78 -2.09 14.18
C LYS A 12 -12.43 -3.18 13.32
N PHE A 13 -12.46 -3.01 12.02
CA PHE A 13 -12.99 -4.01 11.10
C PHE A 13 -12.15 -5.30 11.14
N PHE A 14 -10.83 -5.17 11.30
CA PHE A 14 -9.92 -6.32 11.42
C PHE A 14 -9.95 -6.96 12.82
N GLU A 15 -10.19 -6.17 13.87
CA GLU A 15 -10.31 -6.69 15.24
C GLU A 15 -11.62 -7.45 15.46
N LEU A 16 -12.72 -6.87 15.01
CA LEU A 16 -14.06 -7.33 15.34
C LEU A 16 -14.65 -8.30 14.30
N GLY A 17 -14.20 -8.20 13.06
CA GLY A 17 -14.67 -9.08 11.98
C GLY A 17 -14.04 -10.46 12.02
N TYR A 18 -14.83 -11.50 11.74
CA TYR A 18 -14.28 -12.85 11.67
C TYR A 18 -13.55 -13.09 10.34
N TYR A 19 -12.31 -13.59 10.40
CA TYR A 19 -11.49 -13.91 9.23
C TYR A 19 -11.38 -12.74 8.24
N PRO A 20 -10.97 -11.55 8.69
CA PRO A 20 -10.96 -10.38 7.83
C PRO A 20 -9.93 -10.50 6.71
N LYS A 21 -10.23 -9.85 5.59
CA LYS A 21 -9.37 -9.84 4.40
C LYS A 21 -9.52 -8.52 3.66
N TYR A 22 -8.42 -8.01 3.14
CA TYR A 22 -8.43 -6.87 2.24
C TYR A 22 -8.46 -7.35 0.79
N ASN A 23 -9.40 -6.84 0.02
CA ASN A 23 -9.48 -7.08 -1.42
C ASN A 23 -8.85 -5.87 -2.15
N LYS A 24 -7.65 -6.08 -2.62
CA LYS A 24 -6.85 -5.06 -3.27
C LYS A 24 -7.44 -4.55 -4.60
N PHE A 25 -8.21 -5.38 -5.30
CA PHE A 25 -8.77 -5.02 -6.62
C PHE A 25 -9.84 -3.93 -6.50
N ASN A 26 -10.69 -4.03 -5.50
CA ASN A 26 -11.81 -3.09 -5.33
C ASN A 26 -11.60 -2.11 -4.18
N ASN A 27 -10.47 -2.17 -3.49
CA ASN A 27 -10.18 -1.38 -2.28
C ASN A 27 -11.29 -1.57 -1.22
N VAL A 28 -11.66 -2.82 -0.96
CA VAL A 28 -12.75 -3.19 -0.07
C VAL A 28 -12.23 -4.16 0.99
N TYR A 29 -12.66 -3.96 2.22
CA TYR A 29 -12.35 -4.86 3.33
C TYR A 29 -13.51 -5.84 3.50
N GLN A 30 -13.21 -7.11 3.68
CA GLN A 30 -14.21 -8.19 3.77
C GLN A 30 -13.98 -9.00 5.05
N CYS A 31 -15.07 -9.43 5.69
CA CYS A 31 -14.98 -10.41 6.78
C CYS A 31 -16.23 -11.28 6.79
N SER A 32 -16.18 -12.39 7.50
CA SER A 32 -17.41 -13.09 7.89
C SER A 32 -18.09 -12.26 8.97
N CYS A 33 -19.36 -11.99 8.79
CA CYS A 33 -20.12 -11.05 9.60
C CYS A 33 -20.22 -11.48 11.06
N PRO A 34 -19.74 -10.67 12.02
CA PRO A 34 -19.87 -11.01 13.44
C PRO A 34 -21.30 -10.93 13.97
N ILE A 35 -22.18 -10.18 13.28
CA ILE A 35 -23.59 -10.02 13.69
C ILE A 35 -24.37 -11.30 13.40
N CYS A 36 -24.32 -11.83 12.18
CA CYS A 36 -25.09 -13.03 11.81
C CYS A 36 -24.26 -14.32 11.80
N ARG A 37 -22.96 -14.23 11.99
CA ARG A 37 -22.01 -15.36 12.04
C ARG A 37 -22.00 -16.28 10.82
N GLU A 38 -22.76 -15.95 9.76
CA GLU A 38 -22.81 -16.66 8.47
C GLU A 38 -23.02 -18.20 8.53
N GLY A 39 -23.32 -18.77 9.71
CA GLY A 39 -23.57 -20.20 9.88
C GLY A 39 -22.44 -21.09 9.31
N LYS A 40 -22.80 -22.11 8.52
CA LYS A 40 -21.84 -23.05 7.90
C LYS A 40 -20.86 -22.39 6.93
N SER A 41 -21.07 -21.11 6.58
CA SER A 41 -20.18 -20.35 5.67
C SER A 41 -19.12 -19.51 6.41
N LEU A 42 -19.09 -19.56 7.74
CA LEU A 42 -18.14 -18.80 8.56
C LEU A 42 -16.70 -19.09 8.12
N GLY A 43 -15.95 -18.04 7.83
CA GLY A 43 -14.56 -18.11 7.36
C GLY A 43 -14.39 -18.46 5.87
N LYS A 44 -15.44 -18.98 5.21
CA LYS A 44 -15.39 -19.39 3.81
C LYS A 44 -15.86 -18.27 2.87
N LYS A 45 -17.02 -17.69 3.16
CA LYS A 45 -17.66 -16.67 2.32
C LYS A 45 -17.74 -15.33 3.06
N ARG A 46 -16.78 -14.51 3.07
CA ARG A 46 -16.72 -13.23 3.75
C ARG A 46 -17.72 -12.24 3.14
N ARG A 47 -18.96 -12.21 3.63
CA ARG A 47 -20.07 -11.45 3.04
C ARG A 47 -20.31 -10.09 3.69
N CYS A 48 -19.54 -9.74 4.71
CA CYS A 48 -19.55 -8.42 5.32
C CYS A 48 -18.43 -7.57 4.72
N TYR A 49 -18.77 -6.38 4.27
CA TYR A 49 -17.89 -5.50 3.49
C TYR A 49 -17.81 -4.13 4.13
N TYR A 50 -16.62 -3.59 4.27
CA TYR A 50 -16.39 -2.18 4.51
C TYR A 50 -15.87 -1.56 3.22
N ILE A 51 -16.56 -0.53 2.75
CA ILE A 51 -16.20 0.24 1.54
C ILE A 51 -15.79 1.65 1.99
N PRO A 52 -14.48 1.95 2.07
CA PRO A 52 -14.00 3.25 2.56
C PRO A 52 -14.60 4.45 1.81
N LYS A 53 -14.65 4.38 0.49
CA LYS A 53 -15.17 5.44 -0.37
C LYS A 53 -16.58 5.92 0.04
N ASN A 54 -17.41 5.01 0.55
CA ASN A 54 -18.80 5.31 0.92
C ASN A 54 -18.96 5.44 2.44
N GLU A 55 -17.89 5.23 3.20
CA GLU A 55 -17.92 5.13 4.66
C GLU A 55 -19.07 4.21 5.11
N ASN A 56 -19.20 3.05 4.49
CA ASN A 56 -20.33 2.16 4.76
C ASN A 56 -19.87 0.72 4.97
N ILE A 57 -20.51 0.06 5.94
CA ILE A 57 -20.35 -1.37 6.18
C ILE A 57 -21.69 -2.03 5.85
N PHE A 58 -21.65 -3.15 5.13
CA PHE A 58 -22.87 -3.91 4.84
C PHE A 58 -22.56 -5.41 4.78
N CYS A 59 -23.57 -6.20 5.06
CA CYS A 59 -23.48 -7.66 4.98
C CYS A 59 -24.53 -8.23 4.04
N HIS A 60 -24.08 -8.88 2.98
CA HIS A 60 -24.96 -9.56 2.01
C HIS A 60 -25.74 -10.74 2.62
N ASN A 61 -25.29 -11.30 3.76
CA ASN A 61 -25.94 -12.47 4.32
C ASN A 61 -27.16 -12.12 5.17
N CYS A 62 -27.07 -11.06 6.00
CA CYS A 62 -28.19 -10.68 6.90
C CYS A 62 -28.83 -9.35 6.53
N GLY A 63 -28.34 -8.67 5.49
CA GLY A 63 -28.87 -7.37 5.06
C GLY A 63 -28.46 -6.19 5.95
N TRP A 64 -27.64 -6.42 6.98
CA TRP A 64 -27.19 -5.32 7.84
C TRP A 64 -26.44 -4.28 7.00
N SER A 65 -26.73 -2.99 7.22
CA SER A 65 -26.04 -1.88 6.56
C SER A 65 -26.00 -0.66 7.48
N GLY A 66 -24.88 0.04 7.49
CA GLY A 66 -24.75 1.25 8.29
C GLY A 66 -23.34 1.82 8.32
N LYS A 67 -23.23 3.00 8.94
CA LYS A 67 -21.94 3.67 9.14
C LYS A 67 -21.04 2.88 10.12
N PRO A 68 -19.70 3.02 9.99
CA PRO A 68 -18.76 2.28 10.84
C PRO A 68 -19.00 2.39 12.34
N LEU A 69 -19.27 3.58 12.85
CA LEU A 69 -19.54 3.78 14.29
C LEU A 69 -20.68 2.86 14.78
N ARG A 70 -21.78 2.79 14.01
CA ARG A 70 -22.91 1.93 14.35
C ARG A 70 -22.52 0.45 14.35
N TRP A 71 -21.72 0.03 13.35
CA TRP A 71 -21.25 -1.36 13.25
C TRP A 71 -20.35 -1.73 14.44
N ILE A 72 -19.39 -0.85 14.76
CA ILE A 72 -18.47 -1.06 15.89
C ILE A 72 -19.27 -1.23 17.20
N LYS A 73 -20.21 -0.31 17.47
CA LYS A 73 -21.08 -0.39 18.65
C LYS A 73 -21.82 -1.71 18.74
N GLU A 74 -22.44 -2.12 17.64
CA GLU A 74 -23.29 -3.31 17.60
C GLU A 74 -22.48 -4.59 17.80
N VAL A 75 -21.26 -4.63 17.27
CA VAL A 75 -20.38 -5.81 17.34
C VAL A 75 -19.62 -5.88 18.67
N SER A 76 -19.04 -4.79 19.13
CA SER A 76 -18.24 -4.76 20.38
C SER A 76 -19.10 -4.62 21.62
N LYS A 77 -20.38 -4.21 21.47
CA LYS A 77 -21.29 -3.87 22.58
C LYS A 77 -20.78 -2.68 23.41
N SER A 78 -19.89 -1.86 22.84
CA SER A 78 -19.33 -0.68 23.48
C SER A 78 -20.28 0.51 23.39
N SER A 79 -20.22 1.41 24.36
CA SER A 79 -20.95 2.67 24.32
C SER A 79 -20.24 3.67 23.39
N ASP A 80 -20.92 4.75 23.02
CA ASP A 80 -20.30 5.86 22.28
C ASP A 80 -19.10 6.41 23.04
N THR A 81 -19.22 6.53 24.37
CA THR A 81 -18.18 7.04 25.23
C THR A 81 -16.92 6.16 25.18
N ASP A 82 -17.11 4.83 25.22
CA ASP A 82 -15.97 3.89 25.14
C ASP A 82 -15.23 4.02 23.79
N ILE A 83 -15.99 4.08 22.70
CA ILE A 83 -15.42 4.21 21.34
C ILE A 83 -14.71 5.57 21.19
N ILE A 84 -15.30 6.64 21.74
CA ILE A 84 -14.70 7.98 21.72
C ILE A 84 -13.41 7.98 22.56
N ASN A 85 -13.40 7.36 23.73
CA ASN A 85 -12.20 7.27 24.57
C ASN A 85 -11.12 6.46 23.87
N GLU A 86 -11.49 5.33 23.26
CA GLU A 86 -10.59 4.52 22.46
C GLU A 86 -10.06 5.29 21.24
N LEU A 87 -10.93 6.12 20.62
CA LEU A 87 -10.52 7.00 19.53
C LEU A 87 -9.56 8.09 20.00
N LYS A 88 -9.76 8.63 21.20
CA LYS A 88 -8.83 9.61 21.83
C LYS A 88 -7.47 8.99 22.12
N GLU A 89 -7.47 7.73 22.56
CA GLU A 89 -6.23 6.98 22.77
C GLU A 89 -5.57 6.60 21.42
N TYR A 90 -6.39 6.38 20.41
CA TYR A 90 -5.93 6.10 19.05
C TYR A 90 -5.33 7.35 18.39
N VAL A 91 -5.88 8.52 18.72
CA VAL A 91 -5.46 9.83 18.23
C VAL A 91 -5.13 10.69 19.46
N PRO A 92 -3.90 10.71 19.93
CA PRO A 92 -3.52 11.66 20.99
C PRO A 92 -3.78 13.09 20.48
N ASP A 93 -4.35 13.93 21.32
CA ASP A 93 -4.58 15.37 21.11
C ASP A 93 -5.83 15.80 20.32
N THR A 94 -6.99 15.18 20.61
CA THR A 94 -8.25 15.85 20.27
C THR A 94 -8.68 16.90 21.33
N LYS A 95 -8.01 16.95 22.47
CA LYS A 95 -8.31 17.94 23.53
C LYS A 95 -8.08 19.37 23.03
N ASP A 96 -7.02 19.59 22.25
CA ASP A 96 -6.66 20.91 21.77
C ASP A 96 -7.58 21.46 20.67
N ILE A 97 -8.33 20.59 19.99
CA ILE A 97 -9.24 21.01 18.91
C ILE A 97 -10.56 21.59 19.47
N LEU A 98 -10.96 21.13 20.65
CA LEU A 98 -12.21 21.61 21.27
C LEU A 98 -12.03 22.87 22.12
N GLU A 99 -10.80 23.11 22.61
CA GLU A 99 -10.49 24.27 23.43
C GLU A 99 -9.89 25.46 22.65
N SER A 100 -9.57 25.29 21.37
CA SER A 100 -8.89 26.30 20.55
C SER A 100 -9.81 27.42 20.01
N LYS A 101 -10.98 27.63 20.59
CA LYS A 101 -11.81 28.81 20.27
C LYS A 101 -11.42 30.08 21.04
N GLU A 102 -10.41 30.02 21.92
CA GLU A 102 -9.89 31.22 22.58
C GLU A 102 -8.36 31.20 22.67
N GLY A 103 -7.78 32.00 21.84
CA GLY A 103 -6.44 32.63 21.86
C GLY A 103 -5.28 31.96 22.58
N SER A 104 -4.49 31.29 21.85
CA SER A 104 -3.00 31.23 21.81
C SER A 104 -2.54 29.92 21.17
N GLN A 105 -1.95 30.03 20.00
CA GLN A 105 -1.39 28.89 19.26
C GLN A 105 -0.09 28.44 19.94
N LYS A 106 -0.14 27.36 20.76
CA LYS A 106 1.04 26.54 20.99
C LYS A 106 1.22 25.65 19.77
N PRO A 107 2.42 25.50 19.23
CA PRO A 107 2.63 24.61 18.09
C PRO A 107 2.24 23.18 18.48
N ILE A 108 1.33 22.59 17.73
CA ILE A 108 0.95 21.19 17.88
C ILE A 108 2.20 20.35 17.55
N GLN A 109 2.75 19.65 18.54
CA GLN A 109 3.81 18.67 18.28
C GLN A 109 3.17 17.49 17.56
N VAL A 110 3.21 17.53 16.24
CA VAL A 110 2.80 16.39 15.41
C VAL A 110 3.86 15.31 15.61
N GLU A 111 3.46 14.16 16.14
CA GLU A 111 4.36 13.00 16.22
C GLU A 111 4.93 12.73 14.83
N THR A 112 6.23 12.85 14.69
CA THR A 112 6.92 12.65 13.41
C THR A 112 6.97 11.18 13.01
N LEU A 113 6.98 10.27 14.01
CA LEU A 113 7.04 8.81 13.82
C LEU A 113 6.04 8.12 14.75
N PRO A 114 5.70 6.85 14.52
CA PRO A 114 4.90 6.09 15.49
C PRO A 114 5.59 6.05 16.84
N LYS A 115 4.80 6.05 17.91
CA LYS A 115 5.29 6.11 19.28
C LYS A 115 6.42 5.07 19.54
N ASP A 116 7.50 5.54 20.14
CA ASP A 116 8.65 4.73 20.53
C ASP A 116 9.22 3.89 19.35
N SER A 117 9.33 4.51 18.18
CA SER A 117 9.97 3.90 17.01
C SER A 117 11.48 3.71 17.24
N ILE A 118 11.96 2.52 16.96
CA ILE A 118 13.37 2.14 17.09
C ILE A 118 14.08 2.44 15.77
N ASN A 119 15.15 3.19 15.81
CA ASN A 119 15.98 3.48 14.63
C ASN A 119 16.84 2.26 14.29
N LEU A 120 16.68 1.76 13.06
CA LEU A 120 17.41 0.58 12.59
C LEU A 120 18.83 0.87 12.13
N SER A 121 19.26 2.14 12.21
CA SER A 121 20.67 2.56 12.00
C SER A 121 21.40 2.84 13.32
N ASP A 122 20.71 2.76 14.44
CA ASP A 122 21.26 3.01 15.78
C ASP A 122 21.70 1.68 16.41
N GLU A 123 23.01 1.45 16.41
CA GLU A 123 23.59 0.19 16.92
C GLU A 123 23.27 -0.03 18.40
N PHE A 124 23.22 1.03 19.20
CA PHE A 124 22.88 0.92 20.62
C PHE A 124 21.45 0.43 20.83
N GLN A 125 20.50 0.99 20.08
CA GLN A 125 19.11 0.51 20.13
C GLN A 125 19.01 -0.93 19.62
N LEU A 126 19.72 -1.26 18.56
CA LEU A 126 19.71 -2.62 17.99
C LEU A 126 20.27 -3.65 18.98
N ASP A 127 21.32 -3.32 19.70
CA ASP A 127 21.91 -4.21 20.72
C ASP A 127 20.93 -4.46 21.87
N TYR A 128 20.23 -3.42 22.30
CA TYR A 128 19.21 -3.55 23.36
C TYR A 128 18.06 -4.47 22.92
N TYR A 129 17.66 -4.41 21.65
CA TYR A 129 16.54 -5.17 21.09
C TYR A 129 16.99 -6.40 20.28
N ASN A 130 18.24 -6.86 20.43
CA ASN A 130 18.82 -7.92 19.56
C ASN A 130 18.06 -9.25 19.62
N SER A 131 17.45 -9.57 20.77
CA SER A 131 16.65 -10.80 20.95
C SER A 131 15.18 -10.61 20.53
N ASN A 132 14.77 -9.41 20.14
CA ASN A 132 13.37 -9.16 19.76
C ASN A 132 13.08 -9.75 18.39
N ASN A 133 12.13 -10.68 18.32
CA ASN A 133 11.77 -11.39 17.08
C ASN A 133 11.29 -10.46 15.97
N VAL A 134 10.65 -9.34 16.30
CA VAL A 134 10.17 -8.38 15.30
C VAL A 134 11.34 -7.58 14.72
N VAL A 135 12.25 -7.13 15.57
CA VAL A 135 13.46 -6.40 15.12
C VAL A 135 14.31 -7.33 14.21
N THR A 136 14.49 -8.58 14.61
CA THR A 136 15.19 -9.59 13.82
C THR A 136 14.51 -9.80 12.47
N ALA A 137 13.18 -9.94 12.44
CA ALA A 137 12.41 -10.12 11.20
C ALA A 137 12.51 -8.89 10.28
N VAL A 138 12.50 -7.67 10.85
CA VAL A 138 12.67 -6.44 10.07
C VAL A 138 14.07 -6.36 9.46
N ARG A 139 15.10 -6.65 10.25
CA ARG A 139 16.50 -6.66 9.77
C ARG A 139 16.68 -7.67 8.64
N TYR A 140 16.10 -8.86 8.80
CA TYR A 140 16.10 -9.90 7.76
C TYR A 140 15.40 -9.41 6.49
N LEU A 141 14.21 -8.81 6.62
CA LEU A 141 13.47 -8.25 5.49
C LEU A 141 14.27 -7.18 4.74
N ILE A 142 14.94 -6.29 5.49
CA ILE A 142 15.77 -5.23 4.90
C ILE A 142 16.90 -5.84 4.06
N LYS A 143 17.61 -6.83 4.61
CA LYS A 143 18.70 -7.52 3.90
C LYS A 143 18.19 -8.33 2.71
N GLU A 144 17.15 -9.14 2.91
CA GLU A 144 16.55 -9.98 1.87
C GLU A 144 16.09 -9.15 0.66
N ARG A 145 15.55 -7.97 0.93
CA ARG A 145 15.08 -7.05 -0.10
C ARG A 145 16.13 -6.04 -0.55
N ARG A 146 17.35 -6.13 -0.03
CA ARG A 146 18.47 -5.25 -0.37
C ARG A 146 18.19 -3.77 -0.10
N LEU A 147 17.35 -3.48 0.88
CA LEU A 147 16.96 -2.09 1.20
C LEU A 147 18.11 -1.34 1.89
N ASP A 148 19.00 -2.07 2.56
CA ASP A 148 20.18 -1.52 3.25
C ASP A 148 21.25 -0.99 2.28
N THR A 149 21.30 -1.54 1.06
CA THR A 149 22.32 -1.20 0.06
C THR A 149 21.77 -0.35 -1.09
N ALA A 150 20.47 -0.15 -1.14
CA ALA A 150 19.80 0.58 -2.22
C ALA A 150 20.27 2.04 -2.31
N VAL A 151 20.53 2.52 -3.53
CA VAL A 151 21.18 3.81 -3.80
C VAL A 151 20.38 5.02 -3.29
N ASN A 152 19.06 4.93 -3.28
CA ASN A 152 18.15 6.03 -2.95
C ASN A 152 17.33 5.75 -1.68
N ARG A 153 17.83 4.89 -0.80
CA ARG A 153 17.15 4.57 0.46
C ARG A 153 17.15 5.78 1.40
N PRO A 154 16.16 5.94 2.27
CA PRO A 154 16.24 6.97 3.30
C PRO A 154 17.42 6.69 4.24
N THR A 155 17.95 7.73 4.87
CA THR A 155 19.07 7.62 5.81
C THR A 155 18.73 6.64 6.92
N ASN A 156 17.54 6.78 7.49
CA ASN A 156 17.08 5.93 8.59
C ASN A 156 15.80 5.21 8.21
N LEU A 157 15.71 3.95 8.62
CA LEU A 157 14.48 3.17 8.66
C LEU A 157 14.19 2.85 10.13
N TYR A 158 12.93 2.66 10.46
CA TYR A 158 12.55 2.41 11.86
C TYR A 158 11.65 1.18 11.95
N VAL A 159 11.51 0.66 13.16
CA VAL A 159 10.52 -0.37 13.49
C VAL A 159 9.68 0.13 14.66
N SER A 160 8.37 -0.04 14.54
CA SER A 160 7.42 0.28 15.61
C SER A 160 7.08 -0.98 16.39
N LEU A 161 7.30 -0.98 17.70
CA LEU A 161 7.03 -2.14 18.57
C LEU A 161 5.83 -1.94 19.50
N VAL A 162 5.52 -0.70 19.84
CA VAL A 162 4.53 -0.38 20.89
C VAL A 162 3.29 0.33 20.38
N ASP A 163 3.43 1.09 19.31
CA ASP A 163 2.34 1.91 18.76
C ASP A 163 1.08 1.05 18.50
N LYS A 164 -0.08 1.54 18.88
CA LYS A 164 -1.35 0.78 18.78
C LYS A 164 -1.72 0.44 17.32
N VAL A 165 -1.44 1.33 16.38
CA VAL A 165 -1.81 1.19 14.96
C VAL A 165 -0.70 0.51 14.16
N HIS A 166 0.53 0.95 14.40
CA HIS A 166 1.69 0.60 13.60
C HIS A 166 2.57 -0.48 14.23
N LYS A 167 2.07 -1.17 15.23
CA LYS A 167 2.80 -2.21 15.98
C LYS A 167 3.33 -3.31 15.05
N ASN A 168 4.60 -3.67 15.27
CA ASN A 168 5.31 -4.73 14.54
C ASN A 168 5.45 -4.45 13.04
N ARG A 169 5.69 -3.19 12.68
CA ARG A 169 5.78 -2.78 11.28
C ARG A 169 7.11 -2.05 11.02
N LEU A 170 7.67 -2.27 9.84
CA LEU A 170 8.75 -1.43 9.29
C LEU A 170 8.17 -0.04 9.03
N VAL A 171 8.84 1.01 9.48
CA VAL A 171 8.43 2.40 9.28
C VAL A 171 9.38 3.05 8.27
N ILE A 172 8.82 3.58 7.20
CA ILE A 172 9.53 4.25 6.11
C ILE A 172 9.19 5.75 6.22
N PRO A 173 10.13 6.60 6.64
CA PRO A 173 9.85 8.04 6.78
C PRO A 173 9.80 8.72 5.42
N PHE A 174 8.98 9.75 5.29
CA PHE A 174 8.91 10.67 4.16
C PHE A 174 9.44 12.00 4.67
N ILE A 175 10.59 12.39 4.15
CA ILE A 175 11.34 13.57 4.57
C ILE A 175 11.00 14.70 3.60
N ASN A 176 10.71 15.87 4.14
CA ASN A 176 10.34 17.05 3.34
C ASN A 176 11.58 17.78 2.82
N GLU A 177 11.37 18.84 2.07
CA GLU A 177 12.42 19.63 1.39
C GLU A 177 13.40 20.30 2.37
N VAL A 178 13.05 20.39 3.65
CA VAL A 178 13.92 20.98 4.67
C VAL A 178 14.56 19.92 5.60
N GLY A 179 14.39 18.65 5.27
CA GLY A 179 15.03 17.54 5.99
C GLY A 179 14.25 17.01 7.19
N GLU A 180 12.98 17.36 7.35
CA GLU A 180 12.14 16.94 8.47
C GLU A 180 11.21 15.78 8.04
N ILE A 181 10.92 14.87 8.96
CA ILE A 181 9.94 13.79 8.74
C ILE A 181 8.54 14.41 8.81
N GLU A 182 7.89 14.51 7.66
CA GLU A 182 6.54 15.09 7.52
C GLU A 182 5.46 14.01 7.52
N PHE A 183 5.76 12.87 6.91
CA PHE A 183 4.84 11.73 6.79
C PHE A 183 5.62 10.44 6.99
N TYR A 184 4.93 9.33 7.15
CA TYR A 184 5.54 8.00 7.10
C TYR A 184 4.52 6.98 6.58
N GLN A 185 5.05 5.94 6.00
CA GLN A 185 4.26 4.76 5.64
C GLN A 185 4.84 3.55 6.36
N THR A 186 3.99 2.70 6.91
CA THR A 186 4.45 1.48 7.59
C THR A 186 4.07 0.25 6.79
N ARG A 187 4.91 -0.77 6.86
CA ARG A 187 4.74 -2.03 6.14
C ARG A 187 4.75 -3.21 7.11
N THR A 188 3.83 -4.15 6.92
CA THR A 188 3.85 -5.42 7.65
C THR A 188 5.15 -6.18 7.36
N VAL A 189 5.68 -6.83 8.39
CA VAL A 189 6.94 -7.58 8.30
C VAL A 189 6.68 -9.08 8.42
N LEU A 190 5.83 -9.47 9.36
CA LEU A 190 5.55 -10.87 9.63
C LEU A 190 4.58 -11.45 8.59
N ASN A 191 4.89 -12.60 8.04
CA ASN A 191 4.08 -13.26 6.99
C ASN A 191 2.64 -13.54 7.44
N LYS A 192 2.42 -13.84 8.72
CA LYS A 192 1.09 -14.03 9.30
C LYS A 192 0.25 -12.75 9.19
N ASP A 193 0.86 -11.59 9.37
CA ASP A 193 0.18 -10.31 9.31
C ASP A 193 -0.17 -9.91 7.86
N ASN A 194 0.63 -10.34 6.88
CA ASN A 194 0.36 -10.06 5.46
C ASN A 194 -0.97 -10.64 4.97
N LYS A 195 -1.50 -11.65 5.66
CA LYS A 195 -2.78 -12.31 5.31
C LYS A 195 -3.98 -11.66 6.00
N THR A 196 -3.76 -10.97 7.10
CA THR A 196 -4.82 -10.48 7.98
C THR A 196 -4.86 -8.97 8.14
N LYS A 197 -3.76 -8.28 7.84
CA LYS A 197 -3.60 -6.82 8.03
C LYS A 197 -3.24 -6.14 6.71
N PRO A 198 -3.60 -4.87 6.52
CA PRO A 198 -3.17 -4.11 5.34
C PRO A 198 -1.65 -4.13 5.24
N LYS A 199 -1.15 -4.40 4.02
CA LYS A 199 0.28 -4.45 3.75
C LYS A 199 0.98 -3.12 4.08
N TYR A 200 0.34 -2.00 3.74
CA TYR A 200 0.82 -0.65 4.04
C TYR A 200 -0.23 0.13 4.81
N LEU A 201 0.22 0.95 5.75
CA LEU A 201 -0.60 1.95 6.47
C LEU A 201 0.14 3.27 6.45
N GLY A 202 -0.58 4.36 6.22
CA GLY A 202 -0.03 5.71 6.33
C GLY A 202 -0.11 6.24 7.76
N LYS A 203 0.55 7.37 7.99
CA LYS A 203 0.50 8.14 9.23
C LYS A 203 -0.96 8.50 9.52
N VAL A 204 -1.42 8.22 10.74
CA VAL A 204 -2.79 8.53 11.17
C VAL A 204 -2.99 10.05 11.12
N LYS A 205 -4.05 10.49 10.48
CA LYS A 205 -4.36 11.92 10.23
C LYS A 205 -3.26 12.69 9.48
N GLY A 206 -2.21 12.00 9.03
CA GLY A 206 -1.16 12.65 8.25
C GLY A 206 -1.59 12.87 6.82
N GLU A 207 -1.33 14.06 6.29
CA GLU A 207 -1.47 14.32 4.87
C GLU A 207 -0.29 13.69 4.12
N LYS A 208 -0.57 12.91 3.09
CA LYS A 208 0.48 12.27 2.29
C LYS A 208 1.36 13.33 1.61
N THR A 209 2.67 13.10 1.66
CA THR A 209 3.66 13.88 0.95
C THR A 209 4.37 12.98 -0.07
N LEU A 210 5.31 13.52 -0.82
CA LEU A 210 6.13 12.72 -1.74
C LEU A 210 7.30 12.11 -0.97
N PHE A 211 7.48 10.81 -1.11
CA PHE A 211 8.62 10.09 -0.55
C PHE A 211 9.90 10.51 -1.27
N ASN A 212 10.99 10.71 -0.55
CA ASN A 212 12.32 11.09 -1.08
C ASN A 212 12.35 12.42 -1.83
N ILE A 213 11.45 13.34 -1.57
CA ILE A 213 11.49 14.69 -2.16
C ILE A 213 12.78 15.43 -1.75
N ASP A 214 13.28 15.15 -0.55
CA ASP A 214 14.55 15.68 -0.02
C ASP A 214 15.78 15.23 -0.81
N LYS A 215 15.67 14.18 -1.62
CA LYS A 215 16.78 13.57 -2.37
C LYS A 215 16.77 13.90 -3.85
N VAL A 216 15.83 14.72 -4.29
CA VAL A 216 15.79 15.18 -5.67
C VAL A 216 16.87 16.22 -5.87
N THR A 217 17.73 16.00 -6.86
CA THR A 217 18.84 16.92 -7.21
C THR A 217 18.73 17.37 -8.65
N ASN A 218 19.38 18.49 -8.96
CA ASN A 218 19.43 19.05 -10.32
C ASN A 218 20.50 18.38 -11.20
N ASP A 219 21.12 17.30 -10.74
CA ASP A 219 22.13 16.57 -11.52
C ASP A 219 21.53 15.86 -12.74
N HIS A 220 20.20 15.78 -12.79
CA HIS A 220 19.44 15.13 -13.86
C HIS A 220 18.12 15.89 -14.06
N ASP A 221 17.73 16.06 -15.31
CA ASP A 221 16.53 16.82 -15.69
C ASP A 221 15.21 16.07 -15.45
N LYS A 222 15.30 14.79 -15.06
CA LYS A 222 14.12 13.94 -14.87
C LYS A 222 13.95 13.50 -13.41
N VAL A 223 12.69 13.29 -13.01
CA VAL A 223 12.33 12.64 -11.76
C VAL A 223 11.48 11.40 -12.06
N TYR A 224 11.79 10.29 -11.39
CA TYR A 224 11.16 9.00 -11.59
C TYR A 224 10.15 8.75 -10.47
N ILE A 225 8.88 8.54 -10.86
CA ILE A 225 7.74 8.53 -9.93
C ILE A 225 7.21 7.10 -9.78
N PHE A 226 7.32 6.56 -8.57
CA PHE A 226 6.84 5.23 -8.22
C PHE A 226 5.54 5.29 -7.43
N GLU A 227 4.75 4.21 -7.49
CA GLU A 227 3.54 4.09 -6.67
C GLU A 227 3.89 3.94 -5.18
N GLY A 228 4.89 3.14 -4.86
CA GLY A 228 5.28 2.86 -3.47
C GLY A 228 6.75 3.10 -3.18
N PRO A 229 7.10 3.43 -1.93
CA PRO A 229 8.45 3.88 -1.60
C PRO A 229 9.56 2.85 -1.87
N ILE A 230 9.31 1.56 -1.60
CA ILE A 230 10.38 0.53 -1.70
C ILE A 230 10.98 0.46 -3.12
N ASN A 231 10.16 0.60 -4.16
CA ASN A 231 10.67 0.57 -5.53
C ASN A 231 11.54 1.80 -5.86
N ALA A 232 11.20 2.95 -5.27
CA ALA A 232 11.97 4.19 -5.42
C ALA A 232 13.36 4.13 -4.76
N PHE A 233 13.61 3.17 -3.86
CA PHE A 233 14.94 3.01 -3.25
C PHE A 233 16.04 2.70 -4.29
N PHE A 234 15.69 2.11 -5.43
CA PHE A 234 16.65 1.54 -6.37
C PHE A 234 16.99 2.43 -7.57
N THR A 235 16.50 3.64 -7.60
CA THR A 235 16.80 4.59 -8.70
C THR A 235 17.09 5.97 -8.11
N LYS A 236 18.18 6.60 -8.54
CA LYS A 236 18.47 7.99 -8.15
C LYS A 236 17.42 8.94 -8.74
N ASN A 237 17.24 10.08 -8.10
CA ASN A 237 16.24 11.10 -8.49
C ASN A 237 14.83 10.49 -8.58
N SER A 238 14.48 9.61 -7.67
CA SER A 238 13.16 8.97 -7.66
C SER A 238 12.41 9.25 -6.37
N ILE A 239 11.11 9.41 -6.55
CA ILE A 239 10.13 9.67 -5.49
C ILE A 239 9.03 8.61 -5.51
N ALA A 240 8.17 8.61 -4.49
CA ALA A 240 6.96 7.79 -4.53
C ALA A 240 5.76 8.56 -3.97
N VAL A 241 4.58 8.28 -4.54
CA VAL A 241 3.33 8.97 -4.22
C VAL A 241 2.47 8.25 -3.16
N ALA A 242 2.94 7.11 -2.64
CA ALA A 242 2.22 6.30 -1.63
C ALA A 242 0.82 5.85 -2.09
N GLY A 243 0.70 5.50 -3.36
CA GLY A 243 -0.50 4.94 -3.98
C GLY A 243 -1.12 5.80 -5.07
N ILE A 244 -1.54 5.15 -6.14
CA ILE A 244 -2.23 5.77 -7.29
C ILE A 244 -3.60 5.09 -7.43
N THR A 245 -4.64 5.87 -7.68
CA THR A 245 -5.98 5.32 -7.92
C THR A 245 -6.11 4.76 -9.33
N GLU A 246 -7.12 3.93 -9.58
CA GLU A 246 -7.43 3.39 -10.90
C GLU A 246 -7.85 4.49 -11.91
N ARG A 247 -8.24 5.65 -11.41
CA ARG A 247 -8.63 6.82 -12.22
C ARG A 247 -7.45 7.74 -12.54
N GLY A 248 -6.23 7.32 -12.18
CA GLY A 248 -5.02 8.10 -12.38
C GLY A 248 -4.59 8.84 -11.12
N LYS A 249 -4.09 10.06 -11.31
CA LYS A 249 -3.55 10.87 -10.22
C LYS A 249 -4.66 11.36 -9.29
N SER A 250 -4.48 11.15 -8.00
CA SER A 250 -5.32 11.70 -6.95
C SER A 250 -4.40 12.06 -5.79
N PHE A 251 -3.93 13.29 -5.83
CA PHE A 251 -2.91 13.78 -4.89
C PHE A 251 -3.56 14.56 -3.76
N THR A 252 -2.88 14.61 -2.63
CA THR A 252 -3.20 15.53 -1.55
C THR A 252 -2.75 16.93 -1.96
N GLN A 253 -3.27 17.93 -1.26
CA GLN A 253 -2.88 19.34 -1.48
C GLN A 253 -1.36 19.49 -1.33
N ARG A 254 -0.77 18.84 -0.33
CA ARG A 254 0.68 18.90 -0.07
C ARG A 254 1.47 18.28 -1.23
N GLN A 255 1.04 17.12 -1.73
CA GLN A 255 1.68 16.49 -2.90
C GLN A 255 1.60 17.39 -4.15
N GLU A 256 0.45 18.02 -4.36
CA GLU A 256 0.28 18.97 -5.49
C GLU A 256 1.23 20.16 -5.36
N GLN A 257 1.38 20.71 -4.14
CA GLN A 257 2.37 21.77 -3.87
C GLN A 257 3.78 21.32 -4.20
N GLN A 258 4.16 20.09 -3.80
CA GLN A 258 5.48 19.52 -4.08
C GLN A 258 5.71 19.35 -5.60
N PHE A 259 4.69 18.88 -6.33
CA PHE A 259 4.77 18.76 -7.78
C PHE A 259 4.90 20.13 -8.47
N ASN A 260 4.15 21.12 -8.01
CA ASN A 260 4.08 22.45 -8.66
C ASN A 260 5.25 23.37 -8.28
N ASN A 261 5.88 23.15 -7.13
CA ASN A 261 6.99 23.97 -6.65
C ASN A 261 8.33 23.26 -6.85
N THR A 262 8.55 22.18 -6.08
CA THR A 262 9.84 21.49 -6.04
C THR A 262 10.15 20.76 -7.36
N LEU A 263 9.12 20.12 -7.95
CA LEU A 263 9.30 19.30 -9.16
C LEU A 263 8.82 19.99 -10.43
N LYS A 264 8.56 21.29 -10.37
CA LYS A 264 8.01 22.07 -11.50
C LYS A 264 8.82 21.90 -12.79
N TRP A 265 10.13 21.96 -12.66
CA TRP A 265 11.05 22.02 -13.81
C TRP A 265 11.58 20.67 -14.24
N PHE A 266 11.23 19.61 -13.51
CA PHE A 266 11.66 18.26 -13.86
C PHE A 266 10.70 17.62 -14.86
N ASP A 267 11.24 16.90 -15.80
CA ASP A 267 10.50 15.97 -16.65
C ASP A 267 10.12 14.73 -15.80
N LYS A 268 8.87 14.32 -15.85
CA LYS A 268 8.30 13.32 -14.94
C LYS A 268 8.07 12.00 -15.66
N VAL A 269 8.65 10.91 -15.14
CA VAL A 269 8.52 9.56 -15.70
C VAL A 269 7.85 8.65 -14.66
N TRP A 270 6.70 8.10 -14.99
CA TRP A 270 5.94 7.21 -14.13
C TRP A 270 6.41 5.77 -14.28
N ILE A 271 6.73 5.11 -13.15
CA ILE A 271 7.19 3.72 -13.11
C ILE A 271 6.25 2.93 -12.21
N LEU A 272 5.40 2.11 -12.80
CA LEU A 272 4.46 1.23 -12.10
C LEU A 272 5.01 -0.19 -12.06
N ASP A 273 4.34 -1.06 -11.31
CA ASP A 273 4.60 -2.50 -11.35
C ASP A 273 4.42 -3.01 -12.79
N SER A 274 5.02 -4.14 -13.11
CA SER A 274 5.06 -4.65 -14.48
C SER A 274 3.66 -4.85 -15.07
N GLN A 275 3.39 -4.18 -16.18
CA GLN A 275 2.16 -4.30 -16.95
C GLN A 275 1.95 -5.74 -17.51
N TRP A 276 3.03 -6.51 -17.64
CA TRP A 276 2.95 -7.91 -18.12
C TRP A 276 2.29 -8.84 -17.11
N VAL A 277 2.44 -8.56 -15.79
CA VAL A 277 1.94 -9.43 -14.72
C VAL A 277 0.91 -8.77 -13.83
N ASP A 278 0.85 -7.44 -13.77
CA ASP A 278 -0.08 -6.69 -12.93
C ASP A 278 -1.12 -5.96 -13.78
N GLN A 279 -2.39 -6.36 -13.64
CA GLN A 279 -3.50 -5.76 -14.40
C GLN A 279 -3.78 -4.33 -13.99
N ALA A 280 -3.66 -4.03 -12.70
CA ALA A 280 -3.89 -2.66 -12.20
C ALA A 280 -2.86 -1.68 -12.79
N SER A 281 -1.60 -2.11 -12.86
CA SER A 281 -0.53 -1.31 -13.46
C SER A 281 -0.74 -1.08 -14.96
N LEU A 282 -1.25 -2.09 -15.68
CA LEU A 282 -1.57 -1.95 -17.10
C LEU A 282 -2.66 -0.87 -17.32
N VAL A 283 -3.73 -0.93 -16.52
CA VAL A 283 -4.84 0.05 -16.60
C VAL A 283 -4.36 1.45 -16.21
N LYS A 284 -3.61 1.56 -15.11
CA LYS A 284 -3.07 2.85 -14.65
C LYS A 284 -2.11 3.46 -15.67
N SER A 285 -1.25 2.63 -16.29
CA SER A 285 -0.32 3.08 -17.34
C SER A 285 -1.07 3.68 -18.52
N GLU A 286 -2.16 3.04 -18.96
CA GLU A 286 -2.98 3.56 -20.05
C GLU A 286 -3.62 4.92 -19.70
N VAL A 287 -4.11 5.05 -18.47
CA VAL A 287 -4.70 6.32 -18.00
C VAL A 287 -3.65 7.43 -18.00
N LEU A 288 -2.44 7.16 -17.49
CA LEU A 288 -1.34 8.13 -17.46
C LEU A 288 -0.93 8.56 -18.87
N LEU A 289 -0.80 7.61 -19.80
CA LEU A 289 -0.48 7.91 -21.21
C LEU A 289 -1.55 8.79 -21.87
N LYS A 290 -2.83 8.55 -21.58
CA LYS A 290 -3.95 9.36 -22.07
C LYS A 290 -3.95 10.77 -21.46
N GLN A 291 -3.29 10.96 -20.32
CA GLN A 291 -3.07 12.27 -19.66
C GLN A 291 -1.76 12.93 -20.12
N SER A 292 -1.15 12.43 -21.18
CA SER A 292 0.12 12.93 -21.75
C SER A 292 1.30 12.82 -20.77
N GLU A 293 1.25 11.82 -19.88
CA GLU A 293 2.36 11.52 -18.98
C GLU A 293 3.34 10.54 -19.65
N LYS A 294 4.61 10.64 -19.30
CA LYS A 294 5.64 9.68 -19.71
C LYS A 294 5.59 8.47 -18.78
N VAL A 295 5.54 7.27 -19.35
CA VAL A 295 5.37 6.02 -18.59
C VAL A 295 6.44 5.02 -19.00
N PHE A 296 7.10 4.44 -18.01
CA PHE A 296 7.99 3.29 -18.20
C PHE A 296 7.14 2.06 -18.51
N ILE A 297 7.35 1.49 -19.68
CA ILE A 297 6.69 0.23 -20.09
C ILE A 297 7.74 -0.87 -20.03
N TRP A 298 7.46 -1.86 -19.20
CA TRP A 298 8.40 -2.95 -18.95
C TRP A 298 8.75 -3.70 -20.23
N PRO A 299 10.05 -3.80 -20.60
CA PRO A 299 10.43 -4.66 -21.73
C PRO A 299 10.04 -6.12 -21.41
N GLU A 300 9.58 -6.84 -22.42
CA GLU A 300 9.01 -8.19 -22.32
C GLU A 300 9.85 -9.14 -21.46
N LYS A 301 11.15 -9.22 -21.76
CA LYS A 301 12.11 -10.11 -21.07
C LYS A 301 12.12 -9.89 -19.55
N PHE A 302 12.01 -8.65 -19.10
CA PHE A 302 12.01 -8.28 -17.68
C PHE A 302 10.59 -8.33 -17.09
N GLY A 303 9.63 -7.78 -17.80
CA GLY A 303 8.28 -7.60 -17.30
C GLY A 303 7.52 -8.91 -17.07
N LYS A 304 7.82 -9.94 -17.85
CA LYS A 304 7.24 -11.29 -17.63
C LYS A 304 7.87 -12.01 -16.43
N ARG A 305 9.09 -11.63 -16.06
CA ARG A 305 9.86 -12.30 -15.01
C ARG A 305 9.77 -11.60 -13.65
N PHE A 306 9.75 -10.28 -13.65
CA PHE A 306 9.80 -9.45 -12.44
C PHE A 306 8.55 -8.59 -12.33
N LYS A 307 8.03 -8.52 -11.12
CA LYS A 307 6.86 -7.69 -10.86
C LYS A 307 7.23 -6.22 -10.69
N ASP A 308 8.34 -5.95 -10.01
CA ASP A 308 8.72 -4.59 -9.63
C ASP A 308 10.25 -4.41 -9.59
N PHE A 309 10.72 -3.19 -9.35
CA PHE A 309 12.15 -2.87 -9.33
C PHE A 309 12.88 -3.57 -8.17
N ASN A 310 12.22 -3.78 -7.05
CA ASN A 310 12.81 -4.54 -5.94
C ASN A 310 13.07 -5.99 -6.35
N ASP A 311 12.18 -6.62 -7.12
CA ASP A 311 12.39 -7.98 -7.65
C ASP A 311 13.65 -8.05 -8.53
N ILE A 312 13.87 -7.05 -9.40
CA ILE A 312 15.09 -6.97 -10.22
C ILE A 312 16.33 -6.86 -9.30
N ALA A 313 16.26 -5.95 -8.32
CA ALA A 313 17.39 -5.69 -7.42
C ALA A 313 17.79 -6.96 -6.65
N ILE A 314 16.80 -7.71 -6.17
CA ILE A 314 17.03 -8.98 -5.47
C ILE A 314 17.67 -10.01 -6.42
N ALA A 315 17.05 -10.23 -7.58
CA ALA A 315 17.45 -11.29 -8.51
C ALA A 315 18.83 -11.03 -9.14
N CYS A 316 19.11 -9.77 -9.48
CA CYS A 316 20.38 -9.38 -10.12
C CYS A 316 21.45 -8.94 -9.12
N LYS A 317 21.12 -8.93 -7.81
CA LYS A 317 22.03 -8.51 -6.72
C LYS A 317 22.59 -7.10 -6.92
N ILE A 318 21.76 -6.17 -7.43
CA ILE A 318 22.16 -4.78 -7.71
C ILE A 318 21.57 -3.82 -6.68
N ASN A 319 22.21 -2.68 -6.52
CA ASN A 319 21.80 -1.60 -5.59
C ASN A 319 21.15 -0.43 -6.31
N GLU A 320 21.27 -0.41 -7.64
CA GLU A 320 20.79 0.69 -8.49
C GLU A 320 20.30 0.15 -9.84
N ILE A 321 19.15 0.67 -10.26
CA ILE A 321 18.64 0.55 -11.63
C ILE A 321 18.90 1.87 -12.31
N LYS A 322 19.75 1.83 -13.33
CA LYS A 322 20.27 3.02 -14.02
C LYS A 322 19.22 3.71 -14.89
N TRP A 323 19.33 5.00 -14.99
CA TRP A 323 18.46 5.87 -15.80
C TRP A 323 18.36 5.38 -17.26
N ASP A 324 19.47 4.98 -17.88
CA ASP A 324 19.50 4.49 -19.27
C ASP A 324 18.50 3.35 -19.51
N PHE A 325 18.37 2.41 -18.56
CA PHE A 325 17.41 1.32 -18.67
C PHE A 325 15.98 1.85 -18.66
N ILE A 326 15.72 2.82 -17.81
CA ILE A 326 14.38 3.41 -17.66
C ILE A 326 14.03 4.22 -18.92
N GLU A 327 14.93 5.10 -19.34
CA GLU A 327 14.68 6.03 -20.45
C GLU A 327 14.47 5.31 -21.78
N LYS A 328 15.26 4.26 -22.06
CA LYS A 328 15.09 3.42 -23.25
C LYS A 328 13.74 2.73 -23.34
N ASN A 329 13.02 2.66 -22.21
CA ASN A 329 11.73 1.96 -22.11
C ASN A 329 10.63 2.90 -21.62
N THR A 330 10.83 4.20 -21.75
CA THR A 330 9.85 5.24 -21.41
C THR A 330 9.16 5.71 -22.70
N PHE A 331 7.85 5.76 -22.66
CA PHE A 331 7.00 6.12 -23.80
C PHE A 331 5.96 7.14 -23.37
N GLU A 332 5.46 7.92 -24.34
CA GLU A 332 4.39 8.88 -24.11
C GLU A 332 3.30 8.75 -25.20
N GLY A 333 2.14 9.27 -24.95
CA GLY A 333 1.06 9.40 -25.91
C GLY A 333 0.74 8.11 -26.66
N LEU A 334 0.55 8.22 -27.97
CA LEU A 334 0.12 7.13 -28.85
C LEU A 334 1.12 5.98 -28.92
N GLU A 335 2.42 6.28 -28.91
CA GLU A 335 3.46 5.26 -28.93
C GLU A 335 3.36 4.32 -27.71
N GLY A 336 3.18 4.91 -26.52
CA GLY A 336 2.98 4.14 -25.30
C GLY A 336 1.71 3.29 -25.34
N ILE A 337 0.63 3.84 -25.88
CA ILE A 337 -0.65 3.11 -26.04
C ILE A 337 -0.49 1.90 -26.96
N VAL A 338 0.26 2.07 -28.07
CA VAL A 338 0.56 0.95 -28.98
C VAL A 338 1.35 -0.14 -28.25
N LYS A 339 2.38 0.25 -27.50
CA LYS A 339 3.17 -0.70 -26.68
C LYS A 339 2.29 -1.45 -25.66
N LEU A 340 1.40 -0.76 -24.97
CA LEU A 340 0.46 -1.39 -24.04
C LEU A 340 -0.51 -2.35 -24.76
N SER A 341 -0.88 -2.06 -25.99
CA SER A 341 -1.79 -2.94 -26.76
C SER A 341 -1.15 -4.32 -27.03
N GLU A 342 0.16 -4.36 -27.25
CA GLU A 342 0.92 -5.61 -27.40
C GLU A 342 0.83 -6.44 -26.10
N ILE A 343 1.02 -5.78 -24.96
CA ILE A 343 0.91 -6.43 -23.64
C ILE A 343 -0.51 -6.94 -23.39
N LYS A 344 -1.52 -6.15 -23.74
CA LYS A 344 -2.94 -6.56 -23.63
C LYS A 344 -3.23 -7.82 -24.45
N LYS A 345 -2.77 -7.87 -25.69
CA LYS A 345 -2.92 -9.05 -26.57
C LYS A 345 -2.31 -10.29 -25.92
N TYR A 346 -1.07 -10.18 -25.44
CA TYR A 346 -0.37 -11.27 -24.74
C TYR A 346 -1.16 -11.75 -23.52
N ARG A 347 -1.61 -10.83 -22.67
CA ARG A 347 -2.35 -11.16 -21.45
C ARG A 347 -3.70 -11.85 -21.77
N ASN A 348 -4.40 -11.37 -22.79
CA ASN A 348 -5.68 -11.97 -23.23
C ASN A 348 -5.45 -13.40 -23.73
N GLN A 349 -4.42 -13.64 -24.52
CA GLN A 349 -4.06 -14.98 -25.00
C GLN A 349 -3.70 -15.92 -23.84
N THR A 350 -2.92 -15.42 -22.88
CA THR A 350 -2.54 -16.18 -21.68
C THR A 350 -3.78 -16.54 -20.85
N TYR A 351 -4.71 -15.62 -20.73
CA TYR A 351 -5.98 -15.82 -19.99
C TYR A 351 -6.83 -16.89 -20.71
N LEU A 352 -6.98 -16.83 -22.02
CA LEU A 352 -7.72 -17.81 -22.82
C LEU A 352 -7.08 -19.21 -22.71
N ASN A 353 -5.81 -19.31 -22.76
CA ASN A 353 -5.07 -20.56 -22.54
C ASN A 353 -5.24 -21.14 -21.13
N UNK A 354 -5.44 -20.37 -20.35
CA UNK A 354 -5.67 -20.73 -19.04
C UNK A 354 -7.04 -21.20 -18.79
N UNK A 355 -7.82 -20.71 -19.46
CA UNK A 355 -9.11 -21.07 -19.43
C UNK A 355 -9.36 -22.37 -20.11
N UNK A 356 -8.69 -22.50 -21.05
CA UNK A 356 -8.75 -23.67 -21.77
C UNK A 356 -8.20 -24.84 -21.06
N UNK A 357 -7.44 -24.60 -20.44
CA UNK A 357 -6.85 -25.60 -19.68
C UNK A 357 -7.69 -26.04 -18.55
N GLN A 358 -8.34 -25.20 -17.88
CA GLN A 358 -9.31 -25.54 -16.80
C GLN A 358 -10.53 -26.31 -17.31
N ILE A 359 -10.98 -25.98 -18.48
CA ILE A 359 -12.13 -26.65 -19.10
C ILE A 359 -11.76 -28.08 -19.49
N THR A 360 -10.57 -28.27 -20.04
CA THR A 360 -10.08 -29.61 -20.40
C THR A 360 -9.88 -30.49 -19.15
N PHE A 361 -9.37 -29.93 -18.06
CA PHE A 361 -9.21 -30.66 -16.81
C PHE A 361 -10.55 -31.06 -16.18
N LYS A 362 -11.56 -30.19 -16.26
CA LYS A 362 -12.94 -30.52 -15.78
C LYS A 362 -13.63 -31.55 -16.67
N GLY A 363 -13.34 -31.52 -17.97
CA GLY A 363 -13.84 -32.53 -18.91
C GLY A 363 -13.27 -33.93 -18.62
N PHE A 364 -11.98 -34.01 -18.29
CA PHE A 364 -11.34 -35.30 -17.95
C PHE A 364 -11.81 -35.86 -16.60
N CYS A 365 -12.12 -34.99 -15.62
CA CYS A 365 -12.63 -35.47 -14.32
C CYS A 365 -14.08 -35.96 -14.39
N ASN A 366 -14.88 -35.47 -15.32
CA ASN A 366 -16.28 -35.93 -15.48
C ASN A 366 -16.38 -37.22 -16.28
N THR A 367 -15.43 -37.50 -17.20
CA THR A 367 -15.43 -38.75 -17.94
C THR A 367 -14.89 -39.93 -17.16
N SER A 368 -14.06 -39.71 -16.16
CA SER A 368 -13.55 -40.79 -15.29
C SER A 368 -14.55 -41.25 -14.21
N LYS A 369 -15.65 -40.49 -14.00
CA LYS A 369 -16.74 -40.92 -13.09
C LYS A 369 -17.77 -41.80 -13.74
N LEU A 370 -17.73 -41.99 -15.07
CA LEU A 370 -18.66 -42.84 -15.79
C LEU A 370 -18.16 -44.27 -15.98
N CYS A 371 -16.94 -44.60 -15.61
CA CYS A 371 -16.38 -45.95 -15.76
C CYS A 371 -16.47 -46.85 -14.54
N CYS A 372 -17.11 -46.43 -13.45
CA CYS A 372 -17.18 -47.21 -12.22
C CYS A 372 -18.57 -47.81 -11.89
N TYR A 373 -19.43 -47.90 -12.90
CA TYR A 373 -20.74 -48.57 -12.72
C TYR A 373 -21.01 -49.55 -13.87
N SER A 374 -20.19 -50.62 -13.98
CA SER A 374 -20.56 -51.82 -14.69
C SER A 374 -19.53 -52.93 -14.42
N SER A 375 -19.73 -53.61 -13.32
CA SER A 375 -19.39 -55.05 -13.11
C SER A 375 -19.81 -55.43 -11.69
#